data_f0d323d209ab22b77daeca2d35aa9b51
#
_entry.id   f0d323d209ab22b77daeca2d35aa9b51
#
_cell.length_a   1.000
_cell.length_b   1.000
_cell.length_c   1.000
_cell.angle_alpha   90.00
_cell.angle_beta   90.00
_cell.angle_gamma   90.00
#
_symmetry.space_group_name_H-M   'P 1'
#
loop_
_entity.id
_entity.type
_entity.pdbx_description
1 polymer ?
#
loop_
_entity_poly.entity_id
_entity_poly.type
_entity_poly.pdbx_seq_one_letter_code
_entity_poly.pdbx_strand_id
1 'polypeptide(L)'
;MKQIIAMGGGGFSMEPDHLVLDQYILEQSARSKPKICFLPTASGDSENYIGRFYQAFQKLRCEPDHLSLFKPPGSDLRSFLMKKDIIYVGGGNTRNMLVLWKEWGIDLILREAWENGIMLAGLSAGRFAGMKKD
;
A
#
# COMPACT_ATOMS: atom_id res chain seq x y z
N MET A 1 5.32 -6.52 15.12
CA MET A 1 5.14 -7.79 14.40
C MET A 1 5.23 -7.55 12.90
N LYS A 2 6.07 -8.33 12.19
CA LYS A 2 6.22 -8.19 10.75
C LYS A 2 5.08 -8.91 10.05
N GLN A 3 4.39 -8.22 9.16
CA GLN A 3 3.19 -8.78 8.54
C GLN A 3 3.05 -8.35 7.08
N ILE A 4 2.78 -9.33 6.22
CA ILE A 4 2.47 -9.10 4.80
C ILE A 4 1.18 -9.82 4.50
N ILE A 5 0.21 -9.11 3.92
CA ILE A 5 -1.06 -9.69 3.50
C ILE A 5 -1.12 -9.66 1.98
N ALA A 6 -1.00 -10.84 1.37
CA ALA A 6 -1.08 -11.00 -0.08
C ALA A 6 -2.53 -11.22 -0.49
N MET A 7 -2.97 -10.48 -1.50
CA MET A 7 -4.32 -10.60 -2.03
C MET A 7 -4.24 -11.13 -3.46
N GLY A 8 -4.90 -12.24 -3.72
CA GLY A 8 -4.94 -12.84 -5.04
C GLY A 8 -5.98 -12.22 -5.96
N GLY A 9 -6.78 -11.33 -5.43
CA GLY A 9 -7.87 -10.65 -6.13
C GLY A 9 -8.82 -10.13 -5.08
N GLY A 10 -9.89 -9.44 -5.50
CA GLY A 10 -10.84 -8.85 -4.59
C GLY A 10 -10.36 -7.50 -4.06
N GLY A 11 -10.88 -7.10 -2.92
CA GLY A 11 -10.61 -5.78 -2.36
C GLY A 11 -11.40 -4.68 -3.07
N PHE A 12 -11.13 -3.44 -2.73
CA PHE A 12 -11.94 -2.31 -3.20
C PHE A 12 -11.92 -2.13 -4.71
N SER A 13 -10.83 -2.51 -5.37
CA SER A 13 -10.70 -2.32 -6.82
C SER A 13 -11.54 -3.31 -7.61
N MET A 14 -11.81 -4.49 -7.05
CA MET A 14 -12.56 -5.55 -7.72
C MET A 14 -13.99 -5.65 -7.20
N GLU A 15 -14.19 -5.37 -5.91
CA GLU A 15 -15.47 -5.54 -5.24
C GLU A 15 -15.76 -4.29 -4.38
N PRO A 16 -16.09 -3.16 -5.02
CA PRO A 16 -16.25 -1.89 -4.28
C PRO A 16 -17.42 -1.89 -3.29
N ASP A 17 -18.38 -2.79 -3.46
CA ASP A 17 -19.52 -2.89 -2.54
C ASP A 17 -19.29 -3.92 -1.44
N HIS A 18 -18.18 -4.65 -1.49
CA HIS A 18 -17.86 -5.70 -0.53
C HIS A 18 -16.46 -5.46 0.01
N LEU A 19 -16.37 -4.68 1.08
CA LEU A 19 -15.08 -4.24 1.63
C LEU A 19 -14.58 -5.16 2.74
N VAL A 20 -14.97 -6.45 2.71
CA VAL A 20 -14.59 -7.41 3.76
C VAL A 20 -13.07 -7.58 3.84
N LEU A 21 -12.39 -7.74 2.68
CA LEU A 21 -10.94 -7.91 2.66
C LEU A 21 -10.22 -6.65 3.14
N ASP A 22 -10.72 -5.48 2.72
CA ASP A 22 -10.11 -4.21 3.11
C ASP A 22 -10.28 -3.98 4.61
N GLN A 23 -11.46 -4.29 5.14
CA GLN A 23 -11.69 -4.17 6.57
C GLN A 23 -10.83 -5.15 7.36
N TYR A 24 -10.67 -6.38 6.85
CA TYR A 24 -9.80 -7.36 7.48
C TYR A 24 -8.37 -6.82 7.62
N ILE A 25 -7.86 -6.18 6.56
CA ILE A 25 -6.52 -5.59 6.59
C ILE A 25 -6.42 -4.56 7.71
N LEU A 26 -7.41 -3.68 7.83
CA LEU A 26 -7.42 -2.65 8.87
C LEU A 26 -7.47 -3.26 10.26
N GLU A 27 -8.21 -4.35 10.43
CA GLU A 27 -8.36 -5.00 11.72
C GLU A 27 -7.08 -5.69 12.20
N GLN A 28 -6.14 -5.97 11.29
CA GLN A 28 -4.87 -6.55 11.67
C GLN A 28 -3.94 -5.53 12.33
N SER A 29 -4.23 -4.25 12.21
CA SER A 29 -3.45 -3.21 12.88
C SER A 29 -3.83 -3.13 14.35
N ALA A 30 -2.82 -2.84 15.19
CA ALA A 30 -3.06 -2.65 16.62
C ALA A 30 -3.76 -1.32 16.91
N ARG A 31 -3.83 -0.42 15.94
CA ARG A 31 -4.45 0.88 16.15
C ARG A 31 -5.92 0.85 15.80
N SER A 32 -6.72 1.60 16.56
CA SER A 32 -8.16 1.68 16.32
C SER A 32 -8.49 2.45 15.04
N LYS A 33 -7.61 3.37 14.62
CA LYS A 33 -7.79 4.15 13.41
C LYS A 33 -6.45 4.22 12.68
N PRO A 34 -6.05 3.12 12.01
CA PRO A 34 -4.71 3.06 11.40
C PRO A 34 -4.55 4.04 10.24
N LYS A 35 -3.32 4.51 10.08
CA LYS A 35 -2.92 5.33 8.93
C LYS A 35 -2.54 4.39 7.81
N ILE A 36 -3.29 4.44 6.71
CA ILE A 36 -3.06 3.57 5.57
C ILE A 36 -2.67 4.41 4.35
N CYS A 37 -1.58 4.02 3.72
CA CYS A 37 -1.07 4.69 2.52
C CYS A 37 -1.21 3.77 1.31
N PHE A 38 -1.88 4.26 0.27
CA PHE A 38 -2.05 3.54 -0.98
C PHE A 38 -0.92 3.89 -1.95
N LEU A 39 -0.30 2.88 -2.55
CA LEU A 39 0.71 3.05 -3.58
C LEU A 39 0.13 2.62 -4.91
N PRO A 40 -0.36 3.55 -5.74
CA PRO A 40 -0.96 3.20 -7.04
C PRO A 40 0.05 3.12 -8.17
N THR A 41 1.33 2.94 -7.87
CA THR A 41 2.42 2.98 -8.85
C THR A 41 2.19 2.04 -10.03
N ALA A 42 1.75 0.82 -9.79
CA ALA A 42 1.57 -0.18 -10.83
C ALA A 42 0.52 0.21 -11.87
N SER A 43 -0.40 1.10 -11.50
CA SER A 43 -1.42 1.63 -12.42
C SER A 43 -1.00 2.94 -13.07
N GLY A 44 0.24 3.38 -12.87
CA GLY A 44 0.71 4.68 -13.35
C GLY A 44 0.11 5.84 -12.59
N ASP A 45 -0.15 5.66 -11.29
CA ASP A 45 -0.79 6.65 -10.43
C ASP A 45 -2.16 7.07 -10.99
N SER A 46 -2.93 6.09 -11.47
CA SER A 46 -4.26 6.32 -12.05
C SER A 46 -5.15 7.10 -11.08
N GLU A 47 -5.63 8.27 -11.51
CA GLU A 47 -6.51 9.10 -10.70
C GLU A 47 -7.82 8.39 -10.37
N ASN A 48 -8.33 7.60 -11.31
CA ASN A 48 -9.55 6.84 -11.12
C ASN A 48 -9.36 5.78 -10.02
N TYR A 49 -8.21 5.11 -10.02
CA TYR A 49 -7.90 4.09 -9.01
C TYR A 49 -7.72 4.75 -7.64
N ILE A 50 -7.01 5.88 -7.59
CA ILE A 50 -6.83 6.64 -6.36
C ILE A 50 -8.19 7.09 -5.81
N GLY A 51 -9.06 7.59 -6.68
CA GLY A 51 -10.40 8.00 -6.27
C GLY A 51 -11.20 6.85 -5.68
N ARG A 52 -11.13 5.66 -6.28
CA ARG A 52 -11.82 4.48 -5.77
C ARG A 52 -11.27 4.05 -4.41
N PHE A 53 -9.97 4.20 -4.21
CA PHE A 53 -9.35 3.90 -2.92
C PHE A 53 -9.96 4.79 -1.83
N TYR A 54 -9.98 6.10 -2.03
CA TYR A 54 -10.53 7.01 -1.03
C TYR A 54 -12.01 6.76 -0.82
N GLN A 55 -12.75 6.52 -1.90
CA GLN A 55 -14.18 6.28 -1.80
C GLN A 55 -14.48 5.06 -0.93
N ALA A 56 -13.67 4.01 -1.07
CA ALA A 56 -13.83 2.80 -0.27
C ALA A 56 -13.37 3.02 1.17
N PHE A 57 -12.17 3.55 1.36
CA PHE A 57 -11.58 3.60 2.70
C PHE A 57 -12.12 4.73 3.57
N GLN A 58 -12.77 5.74 2.99
CA GLN A 58 -13.48 6.74 3.78
C GLN A 58 -14.67 6.15 4.54
N LYS A 59 -15.20 5.01 4.08
CA LYS A 59 -16.28 4.31 4.75
C LYS A 59 -15.78 3.44 5.90
N LEU A 60 -14.48 3.28 6.03
CA LEU A 60 -13.86 2.41 7.02
C LEU A 60 -13.14 3.23 8.08
N ARG A 61 -12.83 2.59 9.20
CA ARG A 61 -12.21 3.28 10.31
C ARG A 61 -10.70 3.35 10.13
N CYS A 62 -10.23 4.39 9.44
CA CYS A 62 -8.83 4.58 9.14
C CYS A 62 -8.56 6.02 8.72
N GLU A 63 -7.28 6.36 8.58
CA GLU A 63 -6.83 7.64 8.02
C GLU A 63 -6.16 7.34 6.68
N PRO A 64 -6.91 7.42 5.56
CA PRO A 64 -6.36 7.07 4.25
C PRO A 64 -5.50 8.19 3.67
N ASP A 65 -4.47 7.78 2.95
CA ASP A 65 -3.60 8.68 2.21
C ASP A 65 -3.03 7.91 1.02
N HIS A 66 -2.30 8.56 0.14
CA HIS A 66 -1.66 7.89 -0.99
C HIS A 66 -0.34 8.56 -1.32
N LEU A 67 0.52 7.85 -2.06
CA LEU A 67 1.78 8.38 -2.53
C LEU A 67 1.88 8.19 -4.04
N SER A 68 1.92 9.30 -4.78
CA SER A 68 2.12 9.31 -6.23
C SER A 68 3.60 9.53 -6.52
N LEU A 69 4.20 8.64 -7.32
CA LEU A 69 5.60 8.77 -7.69
C LEU A 69 5.79 9.55 -8.99
N PHE A 70 4.74 9.64 -9.81
CA PHE A 70 4.78 10.48 -11.01
C PHE A 70 4.60 11.96 -10.68
N LYS A 71 4.11 12.26 -9.49
CA LYS A 71 4.03 13.61 -8.96
C LYS A 71 4.49 13.55 -7.51
N PRO A 72 5.80 13.43 -7.29
CA PRO A 72 6.33 13.21 -5.95
C PRO A 72 6.03 14.40 -5.03
N PRO A 73 5.84 14.16 -3.75
CA PRO A 73 5.54 15.23 -2.79
C PRO A 73 6.73 16.14 -2.52
N GLY A 74 7.84 15.94 -3.19
CA GLY A 74 8.99 16.81 -3.10
C GLY A 74 9.77 16.73 -1.81
N SER A 75 9.40 15.88 -0.89
CA SER A 75 10.06 15.77 0.40
C SER A 75 10.52 14.34 0.66
N ASP A 76 10.93 14.07 1.86
CA ASP A 76 11.49 12.80 2.27
C ASP A 76 10.45 11.66 2.20
N LEU A 77 10.58 10.82 1.19
CA LEU A 77 9.67 9.67 0.98
C LEU A 77 9.75 8.69 2.14
N ARG A 78 10.95 8.49 2.68
CA ARG A 78 11.14 7.59 3.80
C ARG A 78 10.35 8.06 5.02
N SER A 79 10.50 9.33 5.38
CA SER A 79 9.76 9.89 6.52
C SER A 79 8.26 9.79 6.31
N PHE A 80 7.80 10.03 5.09
CA PHE A 80 6.38 9.96 4.79
C PHE A 80 5.83 8.55 5.02
N LEU A 81 6.52 7.54 4.48
CA LEU A 81 6.06 6.15 4.57
C LEU A 81 6.24 5.55 5.97
N MET A 82 7.31 5.93 6.66
CA MET A 82 7.58 5.38 8.00
C MET A 82 6.59 5.83 9.07
N LYS A 83 5.75 6.82 8.76
CA LYS A 83 4.70 7.28 9.68
C LYS A 83 3.39 6.53 9.51
N LYS A 84 3.31 5.61 8.56
CA LYS A 84 2.08 4.86 8.31
C LYS A 84 2.02 3.59 9.14
N ASP A 85 0.83 3.06 9.30
CA ASP A 85 0.62 1.79 9.98
C ASP A 85 0.48 0.66 8.95
N ILE A 86 -0.07 0.98 7.78
CA ILE A 86 -0.31 0.03 6.70
C ILE A 86 0.08 0.69 5.38
N ILE A 87 0.77 -0.07 4.53
CA ILE A 87 1.06 0.36 3.16
C ILE A 87 0.37 -0.64 2.23
N TYR A 88 -0.56 -0.13 1.41
CA TYR A 88 -1.41 -0.93 0.54
C TYR A 88 -0.96 -0.73 -0.91
N VAL A 89 -0.43 -1.78 -1.53
CA VAL A 89 0.08 -1.72 -2.90
C VAL A 89 -1.01 -2.13 -3.88
N GLY A 90 -1.35 -1.24 -4.79
CA GLY A 90 -2.35 -1.51 -5.82
C GLY A 90 -1.81 -2.36 -6.95
N GLY A 91 -2.74 -2.99 -7.68
CA GLY A 91 -2.40 -3.81 -8.83
C GLY A 91 -2.17 -2.99 -10.09
N GLY A 92 -1.67 -3.65 -11.13
CA GLY A 92 -1.38 -3.03 -12.42
C GLY A 92 -0.13 -3.65 -13.01
N ASN A 93 0.70 -2.84 -13.66
CA ASN A 93 1.94 -3.32 -14.26
C ASN A 93 3.03 -3.41 -13.20
N THR A 94 3.20 -4.59 -12.62
CA THR A 94 4.16 -4.83 -11.54
C THR A 94 5.59 -4.57 -11.98
N ARG A 95 5.93 -4.91 -13.23
CA ARG A 95 7.28 -4.71 -13.74
C ARG A 95 7.66 -3.24 -13.76
N ASN A 96 6.78 -2.39 -14.29
CA ASN A 96 7.03 -0.96 -14.32
C ASN A 96 7.09 -0.37 -12.92
N MET A 97 6.23 -0.87 -12.04
CA MET A 97 6.24 -0.45 -10.65
C MET A 97 7.58 -0.73 -9.98
N LEU A 98 8.12 -1.94 -10.18
CA LEU A 98 9.39 -2.31 -9.55
C LEU A 98 10.56 -1.50 -10.08
N VAL A 99 10.56 -1.18 -11.38
CA VAL A 99 11.58 -0.32 -11.97
C VAL A 99 11.53 1.07 -11.34
N LEU A 100 10.34 1.65 -11.24
CA LEU A 100 10.17 2.98 -10.68
C LEU A 100 10.50 3.00 -9.19
N TRP A 101 10.08 1.98 -8.45
CA TRP A 101 10.39 1.85 -7.03
C TRP A 101 11.90 1.82 -6.80
N LYS A 102 12.62 1.06 -7.63
CA LYS A 102 14.06 0.97 -7.49
C LYS A 102 14.74 2.31 -7.74
N GLU A 103 14.25 3.04 -8.72
CA GLU A 103 14.78 4.36 -9.05
C GLU A 103 14.60 5.35 -7.89
N TRP A 104 13.45 5.28 -7.20
CA TRP A 104 13.14 6.15 -6.08
C TRP A 104 13.56 5.59 -4.73
N GLY A 105 14.10 4.36 -4.68
CA GLY A 105 14.48 3.73 -3.42
C GLY A 105 13.31 3.24 -2.59
N ILE A 106 12.12 3.12 -3.20
CA ILE A 106 10.90 2.71 -2.47
C ILE A 106 11.01 1.28 -2.00
N ASP A 107 11.62 0.39 -2.78
CA ASP A 107 11.79 -1.02 -2.41
C ASP A 107 12.55 -1.16 -1.09
N LEU A 108 13.61 -0.37 -0.91
CA LEU A 108 14.40 -0.38 0.32
C LEU A 108 13.61 0.22 1.49
N ILE A 109 12.85 1.28 1.22
CA ILE A 109 12.02 1.91 2.26
C ILE A 109 10.93 0.96 2.73
N LEU A 110 10.28 0.25 1.80
CA LEU A 110 9.23 -0.71 2.15
C LEU A 110 9.78 -1.86 2.98
N ARG A 111 10.99 -2.32 2.65
CA ARG A 111 11.62 -3.35 3.44
C ARG A 111 11.89 -2.87 4.86
N GLU A 112 12.43 -1.66 5.00
CA GLU A 112 12.69 -1.07 6.32
C GLU A 112 11.38 -0.90 7.09
N ALA A 113 10.34 -0.43 6.42
CA ALA A 113 9.03 -0.26 7.03
C ALA A 113 8.51 -1.60 7.57
N TRP A 114 8.59 -2.64 6.74
CA TRP A 114 8.15 -3.98 7.14
C TRP A 114 8.96 -4.49 8.35
N GLU A 115 10.26 -4.26 8.35
CA GLU A 115 11.12 -4.68 9.45
C GLU A 115 10.78 -3.93 10.74
N ASN A 116 10.21 -2.74 10.63
CA ASN A 116 9.80 -1.93 11.78
C ASN A 116 8.34 -2.15 12.17
N GLY A 117 7.69 -3.16 11.61
CA GLY A 117 6.35 -3.55 12.02
C GLY A 117 5.21 -2.91 11.24
N ILE A 118 5.52 -2.12 10.20
CA ILE A 118 4.47 -1.57 9.33
C ILE A 118 3.96 -2.70 8.44
N MET A 119 2.64 -2.84 8.38
CA MET A 119 2.03 -3.91 7.60
C MET A 119 2.08 -3.57 6.11
N LEU A 120 2.45 -4.55 5.29
CA LEU A 120 2.39 -4.43 3.84
C LEU A 120 1.25 -5.30 3.33
N ALA A 121 0.40 -4.74 2.48
CA ALA A 121 -0.75 -5.45 1.95
C ALA A 121 -0.98 -5.08 0.49
N GLY A 122 -1.73 -5.90 -0.24
CA GLY A 122 -2.17 -5.54 -1.58
C GLY A 122 -2.06 -6.65 -2.60
N LEU A 123 -2.46 -6.33 -3.83
CA LEU A 123 -2.54 -7.29 -4.93
C LEU A 123 -1.17 -7.77 -5.40
N SER A 124 -0.15 -6.93 -5.27
CA SER A 124 1.21 -7.28 -5.66
C SER A 124 2.05 -7.71 -4.47
N ALA A 125 1.42 -8.08 -3.35
CA ALA A 125 2.15 -8.43 -2.13
C ALA A 125 3.06 -9.63 -2.29
N GLY A 126 2.80 -10.50 -3.27
CA GLY A 126 3.70 -11.61 -3.56
C GLY A 126 5.12 -11.18 -3.91
N ARG A 127 5.29 -9.97 -4.40
CA ARG A 127 6.61 -9.42 -4.72
C ARG A 127 7.40 -9.10 -3.45
N PHE A 128 6.72 -8.89 -2.34
CA PHE A 128 7.38 -8.66 -1.07
C PHE A 128 8.05 -9.91 -0.53
N ALA A 129 7.70 -11.09 -1.04
CA ALA A 129 8.31 -12.34 -0.60
C ALA A 129 9.82 -12.33 -0.80
N GLY A 130 10.31 -11.66 -1.83
CA GLY A 130 11.75 -11.51 -2.07
C GLY A 130 12.44 -10.71 -0.97
N MET A 131 11.71 -9.85 -0.30
CA MET A 131 12.24 -9.01 0.77
C MET A 131 12.55 -9.80 2.03
N LYS A 132 11.93 -10.97 2.19
CA LYS A 132 12.12 -11.81 3.36
C LYS A 132 13.41 -12.64 3.31
N LYS A 133 14.05 -12.69 2.16
CA LYS A 133 15.15 -13.64 1.91
C LYS A 133 16.53 -13.13 2.31
N ASP A 134 16.62 -11.95 2.81
CA ASP A 134 17.95 -11.40 3.17
C ASP A 134 18.31 -11.63 4.61
#